data_452a6c11a4a5a77b20954902d31e2cee
#
_entry.id   452a6c11a4a5a77b20954902d31e2cee
#
_cell.length_a   1.000
_cell.length_b   1.000
_cell.length_c   1.000
_cell.angle_alpha   90.00
_cell.angle_beta   90.00
_cell.angle_gamma   90.00
#
_symmetry.space_group_name_H-M   'P 1'
#
loop_
_entity.id
_entity.type
_entity.pdbx_description
1 polymer ?
#
loop_
_entity_poly.entity_id
_entity_poly.type
_entity_poly.pdbx_seq_one_letter_code
_entity_poly.pdbx_strand_id
1 'polypeptide(L)'
;MYFITVFDKVEPSDVFFAEFGDQRTWGYYPEYEWAATALHENRTDMHEGCYEYALIEKIGPGICAHCEERQWFKWNKEKRGYFEIEEPECVKHLVNFAIG
;
A
#
# COMPACT_ATOMS: atom_id res chain seq x y z
N MET A 1 3.19 -14.21 0.48
CA MET A 1 3.48 -13.20 -0.57
C MET A 1 3.25 -11.80 -0.03
N TYR A 2 4.02 -10.85 -0.52
CA TYR A 2 3.94 -9.46 -0.14
C TYR A 2 3.35 -8.67 -1.30
N PHE A 3 2.10 -8.24 -1.13
CA PHE A 3 1.35 -7.53 -2.18
C PHE A 3 1.53 -6.03 -2.03
N ILE A 4 1.73 -5.35 -3.15
CA ILE A 4 1.83 -3.90 -3.20
C ILE A 4 0.52 -3.34 -3.71
N THR A 5 -0.12 -2.48 -2.91
CA THR A 5 -1.33 -1.75 -3.29
C THR A 5 -1.04 -0.26 -3.22
N VAL A 6 -1.46 0.48 -4.23
CA VAL A 6 -1.24 1.92 -4.29
C VAL A 6 -2.56 2.67 -4.18
N PHE A 7 -2.51 3.86 -3.61
CA PHE A 7 -3.68 4.69 -3.32
C PHE A 7 -3.43 6.14 -3.77
N ASP A 8 -4.45 6.72 -4.36
CA ASP A 8 -4.45 8.12 -4.74
C ASP A 8 -4.37 9.01 -3.50
N LYS A 9 -5.17 8.70 -2.49
CA LYS A 9 -5.18 9.41 -1.21
C LYS A 9 -5.59 8.47 -0.08
N VAL A 10 -5.32 8.85 1.15
CA VAL A 10 -5.78 8.16 2.34
C VAL A 10 -6.26 9.22 3.32
N GLU A 11 -7.58 9.41 3.43
CA GLU A 11 -8.18 10.46 4.23
C GLU A 11 -9.34 9.93 5.08
N PRO A 12 -9.61 10.51 6.25
CA PRO A 12 -10.82 10.18 7.00
C PRO A 12 -12.08 10.56 6.21
N SER A 13 -13.13 9.80 6.38
CA SER A 13 -14.41 10.06 5.72
C SER A 13 -15.55 10.02 6.72
N ASP A 14 -16.53 10.92 6.57
CA ASP A 14 -17.72 10.96 7.41
C ASP A 14 -18.70 9.81 7.10
N VAL A 15 -18.59 9.25 5.90
CA VAL A 15 -19.49 8.18 5.42
C VAL A 15 -18.85 6.81 5.58
N PHE A 16 -17.55 6.73 5.33
CA PHE A 16 -16.75 5.51 5.42
C PHE A 16 -15.61 5.72 6.42
N PHE A 17 -14.94 4.65 6.83
CA PHE A 17 -13.77 4.78 7.72
C PHE A 17 -12.66 5.59 7.07
N ALA A 18 -12.49 5.43 5.77
CA ALA A 18 -11.46 6.15 5.02
C ALA A 18 -11.87 6.32 3.57
N GLU A 19 -11.29 7.32 2.92
CA GLU A 19 -11.48 7.59 1.51
C GLU A 19 -10.13 7.50 0.80
N PHE A 20 -10.06 6.71 -0.29
CA PHE A 20 -8.81 6.38 -0.95
C PHE A 20 -8.65 6.96 -2.36
N GLY A 21 -9.73 7.43 -2.98
CA GLY A 21 -9.70 7.74 -4.40
C GLY A 21 -9.50 6.47 -5.21
N ASP A 22 -8.57 6.49 -6.16
CA ASP A 22 -8.18 5.28 -6.88
C ASP A 22 -7.33 4.38 -6.01
N GLN A 23 -7.60 3.09 -6.09
CA GLN A 23 -6.85 2.07 -5.38
C GLN A 23 -6.54 0.94 -6.36
N ARG A 24 -5.30 0.48 -6.35
CA ARG A 24 -4.89 -0.56 -7.29
C ARG A 24 -3.83 -1.46 -6.67
N THR A 25 -4.01 -2.78 -6.78
CA THR A 25 -2.97 -3.72 -6.45
C THR A 25 -2.01 -3.80 -7.63
N TRP A 26 -0.76 -3.40 -7.41
CA TRP A 26 0.23 -3.25 -8.46
C TRP A 26 0.97 -4.55 -8.76
N GLY A 27 1.19 -5.38 -7.75
CA GLY A 27 1.88 -6.64 -7.91
C GLY A 27 2.27 -7.25 -6.57
N TYR A 28 3.12 -8.25 -6.63
CA TYR A 28 3.57 -8.93 -5.42
C TYR A 28 4.99 -9.47 -5.56
N TYR A 29 5.65 -9.70 -4.42
CA TYR A 29 6.97 -10.29 -4.33
C TYR A 29 6.98 -11.35 -3.24
N PRO A 30 7.84 -12.40 -3.36
CA PRO A 30 7.94 -13.42 -2.31
C PRO A 30 8.66 -12.92 -1.05
N GLU A 31 9.45 -11.83 -1.14
CA GLU A 31 10.23 -11.29 -0.05
C GLU A 31 9.84 -9.83 0.22
N TYR A 32 9.74 -9.47 1.50
CA TYR A 32 9.44 -8.08 1.90
C TYR A 32 10.49 -7.10 1.34
N GLU A 33 11.77 -7.46 1.45
CA GLU A 33 12.86 -6.59 1.00
C GLU A 33 12.73 -6.21 -0.48
N TRP A 34 12.29 -7.14 -1.30
CA TRP A 34 12.11 -6.88 -2.73
C TRP A 34 10.93 -5.94 -2.97
N ALA A 35 9.85 -6.11 -2.23
CA ALA A 35 8.70 -5.21 -2.33
C ALA A 35 9.05 -3.79 -1.87
N ALA A 36 9.74 -3.67 -0.74
CA ALA A 36 10.17 -2.38 -0.21
C ALA A 36 11.13 -1.66 -1.16
N THR A 37 12.09 -2.40 -1.75
CA THR A 37 13.03 -1.83 -2.71
C THR A 37 12.30 -1.31 -3.96
N ALA A 38 11.30 -2.05 -4.44
CA ALA A 38 10.50 -1.62 -5.57
C ALA A 38 9.79 -0.29 -5.30
N LEU A 39 9.31 -0.08 -4.07
CA LEU A 39 8.69 1.18 -3.66
C LEU A 39 9.72 2.30 -3.49
N HIS A 40 10.85 2.00 -2.87
CA HIS A 40 11.91 3.00 -2.68
C HIS A 40 12.43 3.52 -4.02
N GLU A 41 12.52 2.67 -5.02
CA GLU A 41 13.04 3.02 -6.34
C GLU A 41 11.96 3.52 -7.31
N ASN A 42 10.70 3.58 -6.88
CA ASN A 42 9.58 3.90 -7.75
C ASN A 42 9.60 3.04 -9.02
N ARG A 43 9.78 1.74 -8.82
CA ARG A 43 9.90 0.78 -9.93
C ARG A 43 8.65 0.78 -10.78
N THR A 44 8.79 0.72 -12.10
CA THR A 44 7.72 0.88 -13.09
C THR A 44 7.02 2.26 -13.04
N ASP A 45 7.66 3.23 -12.38
CA ASP A 45 7.19 4.62 -12.31
C ASP A 45 5.74 4.73 -11.81
N MET A 46 5.48 4.07 -10.69
CA MET A 46 4.14 4.05 -10.08
C MET A 46 3.58 5.44 -9.79
N HIS A 47 4.44 6.38 -9.44
CA HIS A 47 4.02 7.74 -9.11
C HIS A 47 3.52 8.52 -10.34
N GLU A 48 3.84 8.07 -11.54
CA GLU A 48 3.30 8.68 -12.76
C GLU A 48 1.78 8.59 -12.79
N GLY A 49 1.19 7.58 -12.13
CA GLY A 49 -0.25 7.46 -11.96
C GLY A 49 -0.82 8.34 -10.84
N CYS A 50 -0.02 9.24 -10.27
CA CYS A 50 -0.41 10.15 -9.18
C CYS A 50 -0.79 9.45 -7.88
N TYR A 51 -0.24 8.27 -7.62
CA TYR A 51 -0.46 7.56 -6.38
C TYR A 51 0.46 8.11 -5.29
N GLU A 52 -0.12 8.65 -4.23
CA GLU A 52 0.63 9.25 -3.13
C GLU A 52 0.98 8.27 -2.01
N TYR A 53 0.23 7.18 -1.90
CA TYR A 53 0.43 6.20 -0.84
C TYR A 53 0.61 4.81 -1.42
N ALA A 54 1.36 3.98 -0.72
CA ALA A 54 1.51 2.57 -1.05
C ALA A 54 1.48 1.74 0.22
N LEU A 55 1.12 0.48 0.08
CA LEU A 55 1.00 -0.45 1.19
C LEU A 55 1.58 -1.78 0.78
N ILE A 56 2.42 -2.36 1.65
CA ILE A 56 2.84 -3.75 1.51
C ILE A 56 2.05 -4.57 2.50
N GLU A 57 1.36 -5.60 2.01
CA GLU A 57 0.61 -6.54 2.85
C GLU A 57 1.16 -7.93 2.67
N LYS A 58 1.48 -8.59 3.80
CA LYS A 58 1.85 -10.00 3.78
C LYS A 58 0.57 -10.82 3.86
N ILE A 59 0.25 -11.53 2.79
CA ILE A 59 -0.96 -12.34 2.70
C ILE A 59 -0.58 -13.78 2.43
N GLY A 60 -1.09 -14.69 3.26
CA GLY A 60 -0.86 -16.11 3.10
C GLY A 60 -1.70 -16.73 1.98
N PRO A 61 -1.47 -18.00 1.68
CA PRO A 61 -2.25 -18.68 0.65
C PRO A 61 -3.69 -18.97 1.12
N GLY A 62 -4.57 -19.14 0.16
CA GLY A 62 -5.95 -19.54 0.43
C GLY A 62 -6.99 -18.54 -0.06
N ILE A 63 -8.24 -18.90 0.14
CA ILE A 63 -9.39 -18.07 -0.19
C ILE A 63 -9.73 -17.20 1.02
N CYS A 64 -9.95 -15.90 0.79
CA CYS A 64 -10.23 -14.93 1.86
C CYS A 64 -9.13 -14.89 2.92
N ALA A 65 -7.88 -15.01 2.47
CA ALA A 65 -6.74 -14.96 3.37
C ALA A 65 -6.63 -13.59 4.04
N HIS A 66 -6.24 -13.59 5.32
CA HIS A 66 -6.06 -12.35 6.07
C HIS A 66 -4.66 -11.78 5.88
N CYS A 67 -4.57 -10.46 5.97
CA CYS A 67 -3.30 -9.78 6.03
C CYS A 67 -2.62 -10.09 7.37
N GLU A 68 -1.43 -10.69 7.34
CA GLU A 68 -0.66 -11.03 8.53
C GLU A 68 0.13 -9.85 9.06
N GLU A 69 0.70 -9.08 8.16
CA GLU A 69 1.51 -7.90 8.46
C GLU A 69 1.31 -6.87 7.37
N ARG A 70 1.44 -5.60 7.71
CA ARG A 70 1.39 -4.54 6.71
C ARG A 70 2.26 -3.36 7.08
N GLN A 71 2.81 -2.69 6.07
CA GLN A 71 3.62 -1.49 6.21
C GLN A 71 3.17 -0.45 5.21
N TRP A 72 2.86 0.74 5.70
CA TRP A 72 2.44 1.88 4.88
C TRP A 72 3.63 2.69 4.41
N PHE A 73 3.48 3.26 3.21
CA PHE A 73 4.49 4.09 2.55
C PHE A 73 3.81 5.33 1.98
N LYS A 74 4.59 6.40 1.87
CA LYS A 74 4.13 7.62 1.22
C LYS A 74 5.19 8.11 0.26
N TRP A 75 4.77 8.74 -0.85
CA TRP A 75 5.67 9.33 -1.81
C TRP A 75 6.53 10.39 -1.15
N ASN A 76 7.83 10.27 -1.31
CA ASN A 76 8.81 11.26 -0.84
C ASN A 76 9.35 12.01 -2.05
N LYS A 77 8.99 13.27 -2.15
CA LYS A 77 9.32 14.11 -3.31
C LYS A 77 10.82 14.32 -3.49
N GLU A 78 11.55 14.44 -2.39
CA GLU A 78 13.00 14.66 -2.43
C GLU A 78 13.76 13.40 -2.83
N LYS A 79 13.38 12.27 -2.27
CA LYS A 79 14.03 10.97 -2.53
C LYS A 79 13.50 10.29 -3.79
N ARG A 80 12.37 10.76 -4.32
CA ARG A 80 11.73 10.24 -5.53
C ARG A 80 11.39 8.76 -5.41
N GLY A 81 10.82 8.39 -4.29
CA GLY A 81 10.37 7.03 -4.01
C GLY A 81 9.36 7.03 -2.89
N TYR A 82 8.79 5.84 -2.62
CA TYR A 82 7.87 5.66 -1.52
C TYR A 82 8.65 5.18 -0.31
N PHE A 83 8.46 5.85 0.82
CA PHE A 83 9.18 5.52 2.05
C PHE A 83 8.22 5.31 3.20
N GLU A 84 8.67 4.53 4.17
CA GLU A 84 7.88 4.06 5.29
C GLU A 84 7.26 5.20 6.10
N ILE A 85 5.99 5.05 6.44
CA ILE A 85 5.27 5.94 7.37
C ILE A 85 4.51 5.09 8.39
N GLU A 86 4.03 5.72 9.44
CA GLU A 86 3.13 5.08 10.38
C GLU A 86 1.77 4.83 9.70
N GLU A 87 1.08 3.78 10.12
CA GLU A 87 -0.24 3.48 9.59
C GLU A 87 -1.20 4.62 9.86
N PRO A 88 -1.88 5.15 8.83
CA PRO A 88 -2.87 6.20 9.05
C PRO A 88 -3.98 5.72 9.99
N GLU A 89 -4.39 6.60 10.90
CA GLU A 89 -5.38 6.27 11.92
C GLU A 89 -6.71 5.79 11.32
N CYS A 90 -7.13 6.40 10.22
CA CYS A 90 -8.41 6.09 9.59
C CYS A 90 -8.49 4.70 8.96
N VAL A 91 -7.36 3.99 8.79
CA VAL A 91 -7.35 2.65 8.18
C VAL A 91 -7.10 1.53 9.17
N LYS A 92 -6.90 1.83 10.45
CA LYS A 92 -6.56 0.81 11.46
C LYS A 92 -7.60 -0.29 11.62
N HIS A 93 -8.83 -0.02 11.28
CA HIS A 93 -9.94 -0.97 11.39
C HIS A 93 -10.17 -1.79 10.13
N LEU A 94 -9.44 -1.50 9.06
CA LEU A 94 -9.58 -2.22 7.80
C LEU A 94 -8.62 -3.40 7.78
N VAL A 95 -9.03 -4.49 7.13
CA VAL A 95 -8.28 -5.75 7.22
C VAL A 95 -7.40 -6.01 6.00
N ASN A 96 -7.97 -6.05 4.81
CA ASN A 96 -7.22 -6.34 3.59
C ASN A 96 -7.51 -5.31 2.52
N PHE A 97 -6.53 -5.03 1.70
CA PHE A 97 -6.68 -4.12 0.56
C PHE A 97 -6.45 -4.83 -0.76
N ALA A 98 -5.47 -5.72 -0.81
CA ALA A 98 -5.12 -6.41 -2.05
C ALA A 98 -6.15 -7.47 -2.45
N ILE A 99 -6.76 -8.12 -1.48
CA ILE A 99 -7.70 -9.23 -1.70
C ILE A 99 -9.09 -8.95 -1.12
N GLY A 100 -9.19 -7.93 -0.34
CA GLY A 100 -10.47 -7.57 0.31
C GLY A 100 -11.57 -7.06 -0.64
#